data_51925a13582967025f5212886cc8937e
#
_entry.id   51925a13582967025f5212886cc8937e
#
_cell.length_a   1.000
_cell.length_b   1.000
_cell.length_c   1.000
_cell.angle_alpha   90.00
_cell.angle_beta   90.00
_cell.angle_gamma   90.00
#
_symmetry.space_group_name_H-M   'P 1'
#
loop_
_entity.id
_entity.type
_entity.pdbx_description
1 polymer ?
#
loop_
_entity_poly.entity_id
_entity_poly.type
_entity_poly.pdbx_seq_one_letter_code
_entity_poly.pdbx_strand_id
1 'polypeptide(L)'
;MKELIIVLMMWIGGHTGFPIPEPPIILEVTPIEIRNLMFGCEELKKQNDPMYDTWCVVDIDPSAIDVIAVYDNKSGIIYLPIYFDKNNMAHKAILLHELVHHLQYKANYDKIVSCMPMLEKQAYNLMDKWIEQNNVTMPAELTVGPLLRLTLTECRMSQPYIPEDDHVVPSAGDNR
;
A
#
# COMPACT_ATOMS: atom_id res chain seq x y z
N MET A 1 5.95 -13.63 13.24
CA MET A 1 5.57 -12.86 12.04
C MET A 1 5.09 -13.75 10.90
N LYS A 2 5.88 -14.70 10.41
CA LYS A 2 5.52 -15.53 9.24
C LYS A 2 4.14 -16.22 9.33
N GLU A 3 3.84 -16.84 10.47
CA GLU A 3 2.54 -17.50 10.70
C GLU A 3 1.37 -16.51 10.64
N LEU A 4 1.53 -15.32 11.23
CA LEU A 4 0.51 -14.27 11.17
C LEU A 4 0.22 -13.86 9.73
N ILE A 5 1.25 -13.63 8.93
CA ILE A 5 1.11 -13.25 7.52
C ILE A 5 0.33 -14.33 6.75
N ILE A 6 0.70 -15.60 6.91
CA ILE A 6 0.01 -16.72 6.23
C ILE A 6 -1.48 -16.75 6.62
N VAL A 7 -1.80 -16.63 7.91
CA VAL A 7 -3.19 -16.64 8.39
C VAL A 7 -3.99 -15.48 7.80
N LEU A 8 -3.43 -14.27 7.79
CA LEU A 8 -4.10 -13.10 7.21
C LEU A 8 -4.28 -13.25 5.69
N MET A 9 -3.26 -13.73 4.97
CA MET A 9 -3.35 -13.97 3.52
C MET A 9 -4.41 -15.04 3.19
N MET A 10 -4.51 -16.11 3.96
CA MET A 10 -5.57 -17.12 3.81
C MET A 10 -6.96 -16.52 4.04
N TRP A 11 -7.10 -15.66 5.06
CA TRP A 11 -8.36 -14.96 5.32
C TRP A 11 -8.72 -14.05 4.14
N ILE A 12 -7.77 -13.26 3.61
CA ILE A 12 -7.97 -12.39 2.44
C ILE A 12 -8.38 -13.23 1.22
N GLY A 13 -7.64 -14.29 0.91
CA GLY A 13 -7.93 -15.18 -0.22
C GLY A 13 -9.32 -15.81 -0.14
N GLY A 14 -9.76 -16.20 1.08
CA GLY A 14 -11.12 -16.71 1.31
C GLY A 14 -12.22 -15.67 1.06
N HIS A 15 -11.93 -14.37 1.13
CA HIS A 15 -12.89 -13.30 0.89
C HIS A 15 -12.84 -12.70 -0.52
N THR A 16 -11.72 -12.85 -1.22
CA THR A 16 -11.50 -12.26 -2.55
C THR A 16 -11.52 -13.28 -3.68
N GLY A 17 -11.21 -14.54 -3.37
CA GLY A 17 -10.92 -15.56 -4.37
C GLY A 17 -9.52 -15.42 -5.00
N PHE A 18 -8.69 -14.49 -4.54
CA PHE A 18 -7.32 -14.38 -5.03
C PHE A 18 -6.49 -15.62 -4.66
N PRO A 19 -5.61 -16.09 -5.55
CA PRO A 19 -4.65 -17.12 -5.20
C PRO A 19 -3.75 -16.62 -4.06
N ILE A 20 -3.31 -17.53 -3.18
CA ILE A 20 -2.39 -17.21 -2.11
C ILE A 20 -0.96 -17.26 -2.66
N PRO A 21 -0.28 -16.14 -2.84
CA PRO A 21 1.10 -16.11 -3.32
C PRO A 21 2.09 -16.47 -2.20
N GLU A 22 3.39 -16.49 -2.51
CA GLU A 22 4.42 -16.50 -1.50
C GLU A 22 4.31 -15.26 -0.60
N PRO A 23 4.51 -15.41 0.72
CA PRO A 23 4.47 -14.28 1.63
C PRO A 23 5.45 -13.17 1.25
N PRO A 24 5.08 -11.89 1.39
CA PRO A 24 5.98 -10.78 1.12
C PRO A 24 7.15 -10.74 2.11
N ILE A 25 8.22 -10.06 1.71
CA ILE A 25 9.28 -9.67 2.63
C ILE A 25 8.75 -8.53 3.49
N ILE A 26 8.99 -8.61 4.80
CA ILE A 26 8.66 -7.54 5.75
C ILE A 26 9.97 -6.89 6.19
N LEU A 27 10.02 -5.57 6.10
CA LEU A 27 11.11 -4.76 6.66
C LEU A 27 10.56 -3.81 7.71
N GLU A 28 11.22 -3.77 8.86
CA GLU A 28 10.92 -2.81 9.92
C GLU A 28 11.81 -1.58 9.71
N VAL A 29 11.18 -0.42 9.62
CA VAL A 29 11.82 0.86 9.32
C VAL A 29 11.28 1.98 10.22
N THR A 30 11.97 3.09 10.27
CA THR A 30 11.49 4.26 11.01
C THR A 30 10.29 4.92 10.31
N PRO A 31 9.42 5.66 11.04
CA PRO A 31 8.32 6.41 10.44
C PRO A 31 8.76 7.38 9.35
N ILE A 32 9.93 7.99 9.50
CA ILE A 32 10.51 8.88 8.48
C ILE A 32 10.84 8.12 7.19
N GLU A 33 11.39 6.92 7.31
CA GLU A 33 11.67 6.07 6.13
C GLU A 33 10.38 5.65 5.43
N ILE A 34 9.32 5.27 6.18
CA ILE A 34 8.01 4.96 5.60
C ILE A 34 7.48 6.15 4.82
N ARG A 35 7.51 7.36 5.43
CA ARG A 35 7.09 8.59 4.75
C ARG A 35 7.88 8.83 3.45
N ASN A 36 9.20 8.69 3.51
CA ASN A 36 10.07 8.91 2.35
C ASN A 36 9.76 7.93 1.21
N LEU A 37 9.45 6.67 1.54
CA LEU A 37 8.99 5.68 0.57
C LEU A 37 7.64 6.07 -0.04
N MET A 38 6.67 6.45 0.79
CA MET A 38 5.32 6.81 0.37
C MET A 38 5.30 8.01 -0.59
N PHE A 39 6.13 9.03 -0.34
CA PHE A 39 6.22 10.22 -1.19
C PHE A 39 7.28 10.12 -2.30
N GLY A 40 7.99 9.01 -2.41
CA GLY A 40 9.02 8.84 -3.43
C GLY A 40 10.18 9.85 -3.28
N CYS A 41 10.57 10.19 -2.06
CA CYS A 41 11.50 11.27 -1.77
C CYS A 41 12.85 11.12 -2.47
N GLU A 42 13.34 9.92 -2.67
CA GLU A 42 14.58 9.68 -3.43
C GLU A 42 14.44 10.09 -4.91
N GLU A 43 13.30 9.83 -5.52
CA GLU A 43 13.05 10.20 -6.91
C GLU A 43 12.83 11.71 -7.05
N LEU A 44 12.05 12.33 -6.15
CA LEU A 44 11.86 13.79 -6.12
C LEU A 44 13.19 14.52 -5.98
N LYS A 45 14.09 14.02 -5.11
CA LYS A 45 15.43 14.57 -4.93
C LYS A 45 16.30 14.48 -6.18
N LYS A 46 16.31 13.31 -6.85
CA LYS A 46 17.05 13.10 -8.10
C LYS A 46 16.58 14.01 -9.23
N GLN A 47 15.28 14.30 -9.28
CA GLN A 47 14.66 15.15 -10.29
C GLN A 47 14.73 16.63 -9.97
N ASN A 48 15.29 17.04 -8.81
CA ASN A 48 15.23 18.40 -8.26
C ASN A 48 13.80 18.96 -8.24
N ASP A 49 12.81 18.10 -7.94
CA ASP A 49 11.41 18.48 -7.91
C ASP A 49 11.15 19.44 -6.73
N PRO A 50 10.48 20.59 -6.94
CA PRO A 50 10.19 21.55 -5.86
C PRO A 50 9.30 20.95 -4.76
N MET A 51 8.58 19.84 -5.04
CA MET A 51 7.80 19.14 -4.02
C MET A 51 8.68 18.40 -3.00
N TYR A 52 9.97 18.17 -3.32
CA TYR A 52 10.90 17.52 -2.39
C TYR A 52 10.98 18.28 -1.06
N ASP A 53 11.17 19.60 -1.09
CA ASP A 53 11.24 20.41 0.12
C ASP A 53 9.92 20.41 0.90
N THR A 54 8.79 20.33 0.19
CA THR A 54 7.47 20.34 0.79
C THR A 54 7.12 19.01 1.47
N TRP A 55 7.49 17.89 0.89
CA TRP A 55 7.07 16.56 1.35
C TRP A 55 8.15 15.78 2.11
N CYS A 56 9.41 16.07 1.85
CA CYS A 56 10.53 15.24 2.32
C CYS A 56 11.44 15.93 3.33
N VAL A 57 11.56 17.27 3.30
CA VAL A 57 12.49 18.04 4.14
C VAL A 57 11.80 18.69 5.34
N VAL A 58 10.47 18.67 5.39
CA VAL A 58 9.73 19.27 6.50
C VAL A 58 10.11 18.61 7.82
N ASP A 59 10.52 19.43 8.77
CA ASP A 59 10.81 19.03 10.15
C ASP A 59 9.49 18.72 10.87
N ILE A 60 8.93 17.56 10.52
CA ILE A 60 7.69 17.05 11.11
C ILE A 60 8.08 16.22 12.32
N ASP A 61 7.44 16.50 13.44
CA ASP A 61 7.51 15.63 14.61
C ASP A 61 7.24 14.17 14.15
N PRO A 62 8.18 13.24 14.34
CA PRO A 62 7.98 11.84 13.94
C PRO A 62 6.71 11.20 14.52
N SER A 63 6.23 11.74 15.66
CA SER A 63 4.97 11.28 16.28
C SER A 63 3.71 11.76 15.53
N ALA A 64 3.84 12.77 14.67
CA ALA A 64 2.74 13.30 13.85
C ALA A 64 2.64 12.62 12.48
N ILE A 65 3.47 11.60 12.20
CA ILE A 65 3.43 10.86 10.94
C ILE A 65 2.44 9.71 11.09
N ASP A 66 1.25 9.91 10.56
CA ASP A 66 0.15 8.93 10.56
C ASP A 66 0.32 7.77 9.57
N VAL A 67 1.48 7.67 8.91
CA VAL A 67 1.74 6.55 7.99
C VAL A 67 2.23 5.35 8.77
N ILE A 68 1.47 4.29 8.71
CA ILE A 68 1.62 3.16 9.62
C ILE A 68 2.25 1.95 8.93
N ALA A 69 2.08 1.79 7.63
CA ALA A 69 2.70 0.77 6.80
C ALA A 69 2.63 1.15 5.32
N VAL A 70 3.44 0.53 4.49
CA VAL A 70 3.42 0.71 3.02
C VAL A 70 3.78 -0.59 2.33
N TYR A 71 2.98 -1.00 1.35
CA TYR A 71 3.35 -2.02 0.39
C TYR A 71 3.98 -1.37 -0.84
N ASP A 72 5.23 -1.71 -1.13
CA ASP A 72 5.89 -1.32 -2.39
C ASP A 72 5.59 -2.34 -3.48
N ASN A 73 4.79 -1.96 -4.45
CA ASN A 73 4.36 -2.82 -5.55
C ASN A 73 5.50 -3.20 -6.51
N LYS A 74 6.59 -2.42 -6.56
CA LYS A 74 7.75 -2.68 -7.43
C LYS A 74 8.64 -3.78 -6.84
N SER A 75 8.94 -3.70 -5.56
CA SER A 75 9.78 -4.69 -4.87
C SER A 75 9.00 -5.87 -4.27
N GLY A 76 7.69 -5.69 -4.03
CA GLY A 76 6.85 -6.65 -3.31
C GLY A 76 7.14 -6.71 -1.81
N ILE A 77 7.72 -5.66 -1.26
CA ILE A 77 8.09 -5.54 0.16
C ILE A 77 6.99 -4.78 0.91
N ILE A 78 6.68 -5.21 2.13
CA ILE A 78 5.90 -4.43 3.09
C ILE A 78 6.84 -3.81 4.12
N TYR A 79 6.75 -2.50 4.27
CA TYR A 79 7.48 -1.75 5.27
C TYR A 79 6.57 -1.48 6.46
N LEU A 80 6.99 -1.93 7.64
CA LEU A 80 6.30 -1.72 8.92
C LEU A 80 7.14 -0.80 9.81
N PRO A 81 6.50 -0.02 10.69
CA PRO A 81 7.25 0.80 11.64
C PRO A 81 7.94 -0.08 12.69
N ILE A 82 9.10 0.35 13.16
CA ILE A 82 9.89 -0.35 14.20
C ILE A 82 9.11 -0.59 15.51
N TYR A 83 8.00 0.12 15.74
CA TYR A 83 7.10 -0.09 16.89
C TYR A 83 5.92 -1.01 16.58
N PHE A 84 5.91 -1.68 15.41
CA PHE A 84 4.85 -2.61 15.06
C PHE A 84 4.78 -3.77 16.08
N ASP A 85 3.62 -3.94 16.69
CA ASP A 85 3.36 -5.05 17.60
C ASP A 85 2.41 -6.06 16.93
N LYS A 86 2.94 -7.23 16.63
CA LYS A 86 2.18 -8.34 16.04
C LYS A 86 1.07 -8.89 16.95
N ASN A 87 1.03 -8.52 18.24
CA ASN A 87 -0.04 -8.92 19.16
C ASN A 87 -1.15 -7.86 19.23
N ASN A 88 -0.87 -6.62 18.83
CA ASN A 88 -1.84 -5.54 18.74
C ASN A 88 -2.79 -5.77 17.57
N MET A 89 -4.11 -5.82 17.86
CA MET A 89 -5.11 -6.10 16.84
C MET A 89 -5.25 -4.96 15.81
N ALA A 90 -5.10 -3.70 16.23
CA ALA A 90 -5.12 -2.57 15.31
C ALA A 90 -3.92 -2.61 14.33
N HIS A 91 -2.72 -2.96 14.82
CA HIS A 91 -1.55 -3.17 13.96
C HIS A 91 -1.75 -4.34 12.97
N LYS A 92 -2.44 -5.41 13.39
CA LYS A 92 -2.80 -6.50 12.47
C LYS A 92 -3.76 -6.06 11.38
N ALA A 93 -4.72 -5.17 11.70
CA ALA A 93 -5.64 -4.62 10.70
C ALA A 93 -4.88 -3.84 9.61
N ILE A 94 -3.88 -3.06 10.02
CA ILE A 94 -3.00 -2.33 9.10
C ILE A 94 -2.17 -3.28 8.24
N LEU A 95 -1.53 -4.27 8.86
CA LEU A 95 -0.80 -5.29 8.10
C LEU A 95 -1.72 -6.03 7.11
N LEU A 96 -2.97 -6.30 7.49
CA LEU A 96 -3.94 -6.91 6.60
C LEU A 96 -4.21 -6.02 5.39
N HIS A 97 -4.34 -4.70 5.56
CA HIS A 97 -4.50 -3.75 4.45
C HIS A 97 -3.36 -3.87 3.43
N GLU A 98 -2.11 -3.85 3.90
CA GLU A 98 -0.94 -3.99 3.03
C GLU A 98 -0.85 -5.37 2.37
N LEU A 99 -1.26 -6.43 3.07
CA LEU A 99 -1.35 -7.77 2.49
C LEU A 99 -2.43 -7.88 1.41
N VAL A 100 -3.51 -7.10 1.51
CA VAL A 100 -4.50 -7.03 0.41
C VAL A 100 -3.83 -6.50 -0.85
N HIS A 101 -3.04 -5.42 -0.76
CA HIS A 101 -2.29 -4.91 -1.90
C HIS A 101 -1.33 -5.95 -2.46
N HIS A 102 -0.62 -6.69 -1.60
CA HIS A 102 0.25 -7.77 -2.05
C HIS A 102 -0.52 -8.82 -2.88
N LEU A 103 -1.69 -9.28 -2.42
CA LEU A 103 -2.49 -10.25 -3.17
C LEU A 103 -3.05 -9.64 -4.46
N GLN A 104 -3.49 -8.38 -4.45
CA GLN A 104 -4.00 -7.68 -5.63
C GLN A 104 -2.95 -7.64 -6.75
N TYR A 105 -1.72 -7.20 -6.44
CA TYR A 105 -0.64 -7.13 -7.43
C TYR A 105 -0.19 -8.51 -7.90
N LYS A 106 -0.09 -9.50 -7.01
CA LYS A 106 0.25 -10.88 -7.39
C LYS A 106 -0.84 -11.56 -8.22
N ALA A 107 -2.10 -11.15 -8.06
CA ALA A 107 -3.22 -11.61 -8.89
C ALA A 107 -3.37 -10.79 -10.19
N ASN A 108 -2.53 -9.78 -10.46
CA ASN A 108 -2.67 -8.80 -11.55
C ASN A 108 -4.02 -8.08 -11.53
N TYR A 109 -4.60 -7.89 -10.35
CA TYR A 109 -5.89 -7.21 -10.19
C TYR A 109 -5.77 -5.71 -10.52
N ASP A 110 -4.60 -5.10 -10.31
CA ASP A 110 -4.22 -3.76 -10.71
C ASP A 110 -4.42 -3.49 -12.21
N LYS A 111 -4.29 -4.53 -13.06
CA LYS A 111 -4.44 -4.43 -14.52
C LYS A 111 -5.90 -4.50 -15.00
N ILE A 112 -6.83 -4.90 -14.15
CA ILE A 112 -8.24 -5.07 -14.51
C ILE A 112 -9.19 -4.07 -13.85
N VAL A 113 -8.74 -3.35 -12.82
CA VAL A 113 -9.53 -2.28 -12.21
C VAL A 113 -9.56 -1.05 -13.10
N SER A 114 -10.65 -0.30 -13.06
CA SER A 114 -10.81 0.91 -13.87
C SER A 114 -9.99 2.10 -13.40
N CYS A 115 -9.53 2.09 -12.16
CA CYS A 115 -8.65 3.11 -11.57
C CYS A 115 -7.97 2.58 -10.31
N MET A 116 -6.80 3.13 -9.96
CA MET A 116 -6.03 2.74 -8.78
C MET A 116 -6.79 2.87 -7.44
N PRO A 117 -7.62 3.92 -7.22
CA PRO A 117 -8.46 4.02 -6.03
C PRO A 117 -9.35 2.80 -5.74
N MET A 118 -9.67 1.97 -6.72
CA MET A 118 -10.42 0.74 -6.48
C MET A 118 -9.62 -0.31 -5.70
N LEU A 119 -8.28 -0.30 -5.81
CA LEU A 119 -7.42 -1.16 -5.00
C LEU A 119 -7.53 -0.77 -3.52
N GLU A 120 -7.42 0.53 -3.25
CA GLU A 120 -7.59 1.08 -1.90
C GLU A 120 -8.98 0.79 -1.33
N LYS A 121 -10.02 0.98 -2.15
CA LYS A 121 -11.41 0.70 -1.74
C LYS A 121 -11.58 -0.75 -1.28
N GLN A 122 -11.02 -1.71 -2.02
CA GLN A 122 -11.08 -3.12 -1.65
C GLN A 122 -10.26 -3.38 -0.38
N ALA A 123 -9.06 -2.79 -0.25
CA ALA A 123 -8.21 -2.99 0.92
C ALA A 123 -8.87 -2.46 2.19
N TYR A 124 -9.44 -1.25 2.17
CA TYR A 124 -10.19 -0.70 3.29
C TYR A 124 -11.45 -1.51 3.63
N ASN A 125 -12.20 -1.96 2.63
CA ASN A 125 -13.41 -2.77 2.88
C ASN A 125 -13.08 -4.10 3.56
N LEU A 126 -11.98 -4.73 3.17
CA LEU A 126 -11.52 -5.97 3.82
C LEU A 126 -10.98 -5.69 5.22
N MET A 127 -10.24 -4.61 5.42
CA MET A 127 -9.77 -4.18 6.73
C MET A 127 -10.94 -3.93 7.69
N ASP A 128 -11.97 -3.19 7.25
CA ASP A 128 -13.17 -2.94 8.06
C ASP A 128 -13.88 -4.24 8.43
N LYS A 129 -14.06 -5.13 7.47
CA LYS A 129 -14.68 -6.43 7.70
C LYS A 129 -13.92 -7.25 8.74
N TRP A 130 -12.58 -7.22 8.66
CA TRP A 130 -11.73 -7.92 9.62
C TRP A 130 -11.82 -7.30 11.02
N ILE A 131 -11.82 -5.95 11.10
CA ILE A 131 -12.01 -5.18 12.34
C ILE A 131 -13.33 -5.56 13.00
N GLU A 132 -14.42 -5.57 12.25
CA GLU A 132 -15.75 -5.94 12.72
C GLU A 132 -15.79 -7.38 13.25
N GLN A 133 -15.28 -8.35 12.47
CA GLN A 133 -15.27 -9.77 12.85
C GLN A 133 -14.45 -10.07 14.12
N ASN A 134 -13.43 -9.26 14.38
CA ASN A 134 -12.54 -9.44 15.53
C ASN A 134 -12.85 -8.48 16.69
N ASN A 135 -13.91 -7.67 16.59
CA ASN A 135 -14.30 -6.66 17.58
C ASN A 135 -13.14 -5.72 17.96
N VAL A 136 -12.40 -5.25 16.95
CA VAL A 136 -11.24 -4.37 17.14
C VAL A 136 -11.70 -2.93 17.28
N THR A 137 -11.19 -2.22 18.29
CA THR A 137 -11.31 -0.76 18.36
C THR A 137 -10.05 -0.14 17.77
N MET A 138 -10.20 0.59 16.66
CA MET A 138 -9.08 1.30 16.04
C MET A 138 -8.82 2.61 16.81
N PRO A 139 -7.59 2.85 17.26
CA PRO A 139 -7.19 4.15 17.78
C PRO A 139 -7.37 5.25 16.74
N ALA A 140 -7.69 6.48 17.19
CA ALA A 140 -7.95 7.60 16.28
C ALA A 140 -6.72 7.92 15.38
N GLU A 141 -5.53 7.81 15.95
CA GLU A 141 -4.25 8.02 15.27
C GLU A 141 -3.93 6.96 14.20
N LEU A 142 -4.62 5.82 14.24
CA LEU A 142 -4.49 4.74 13.27
C LEU A 142 -5.66 4.68 12.27
N THR A 143 -6.54 5.68 12.34
CA THR A 143 -7.76 5.72 11.55
C THR A 143 -7.66 6.79 10.47
N VAL A 144 -7.76 6.38 9.21
CA VAL A 144 -7.83 7.34 8.09
C VAL A 144 -9.16 8.08 8.17
N GLY A 145 -9.10 9.41 8.24
CA GLY A 145 -10.28 10.26 8.32
C GLY A 145 -11.23 10.06 7.13
N PRO A 146 -12.57 10.21 7.33
CA PRO A 146 -13.55 9.87 6.29
C PRO A 146 -13.35 10.62 4.96
N LEU A 147 -12.96 11.89 5.02
CA LEU A 147 -12.72 12.69 3.81
C LEU A 147 -11.49 12.21 3.04
N LEU A 148 -10.38 11.94 3.74
CA LEU A 148 -9.17 11.41 3.11
C LEU A 148 -9.46 10.01 2.53
N ARG A 149 -10.14 9.16 3.28
CA ARG A 149 -10.54 7.83 2.80
C ARG A 149 -11.38 7.93 1.52
N LEU A 150 -12.34 8.87 1.46
CA LEU A 150 -13.14 9.10 0.26
C LEU A 150 -12.26 9.48 -0.95
N THR A 151 -11.27 10.37 -0.75
CA THR A 151 -10.35 10.76 -1.84
C THR A 151 -9.46 9.62 -2.31
N LEU A 152 -9.08 8.71 -1.43
CA LEU A 152 -8.26 7.55 -1.76
C LEU A 152 -9.04 6.43 -2.46
N THR A 153 -10.37 6.34 -2.25
CA THR A 153 -11.19 5.20 -2.69
C THR A 153 -12.13 5.50 -3.85
N GLU A 154 -12.23 6.75 -4.29
CA GLU A 154 -13.12 7.14 -5.39
C GLU A 154 -12.37 7.50 -6.66
N CYS A 155 -12.78 6.89 -7.77
CA CYS A 155 -12.26 7.21 -9.09
C CYS A 155 -12.67 8.63 -9.49
N ARG A 156 -11.72 9.52 -9.73
CA ARG A 156 -12.03 10.83 -10.34
C ARG A 156 -12.40 10.59 -11.79
N MET A 157 -13.53 11.17 -12.23
CA MET A 157 -14.09 10.99 -13.58
C MET A 157 -13.17 11.49 -14.73
N SER A 158 -11.98 12.02 -14.45
CA SER A 158 -11.16 12.74 -15.42
C SER A 158 -9.87 12.09 -15.87
N GLN A 159 -9.53 10.89 -15.38
CA GLN A 159 -8.33 10.20 -15.87
C GLN A 159 -8.64 8.71 -16.07
N PRO A 160 -8.75 8.25 -17.32
CA PRO A 160 -8.67 6.82 -17.60
C PRO A 160 -7.30 6.32 -17.13
N TYR A 161 -7.29 5.23 -16.38
CA TYR A 161 -6.07 4.49 -16.07
C TYR A 161 -5.45 4.05 -17.41
N ILE A 162 -4.26 4.54 -17.71
CA ILE A 162 -3.44 4.06 -18.80
C ILE A 162 -2.41 3.16 -18.12
N PRO A 163 -2.45 1.81 -18.32
CA PRO A 163 -1.37 0.95 -17.85
C PRO A 163 -0.06 1.48 -18.43
N GLU A 164 0.97 1.60 -17.61
CA GLU A 164 2.33 1.80 -18.14
C GLU A 164 2.65 0.56 -18.98
N ASP A 165 2.53 0.70 -20.30
CA ASP A 165 2.94 -0.35 -21.25
C ASP A 165 4.41 -0.65 -21.02
N ASP A 166 4.71 -1.90 -20.75
CA ASP A 166 6.06 -2.44 -20.80
C ASP A 166 6.69 -1.94 -22.11
N HIS A 167 7.79 -1.24 -21.99
CA HIS A 167 8.55 -0.68 -23.12
C HIS A 167 8.67 -1.71 -24.26
N VAL A 168 7.83 -1.59 -25.26
CA VAL A 168 8.07 -2.23 -26.55
C VAL A 168 9.31 -1.56 -27.13
N VAL A 169 10.45 -2.20 -26.93
CA VAL A 169 11.69 -1.83 -27.62
C VAL A 169 11.40 -1.95 -29.12
N PRO A 170 11.47 -0.86 -29.91
CA PRO A 170 11.29 -0.99 -31.33
C PRO A 170 12.40 -1.89 -31.88
N SER A 171 12.01 -2.99 -32.49
CA SER A 171 12.92 -3.85 -33.22
C SER A 171 13.65 -3.02 -34.28
N ALA A 172 14.97 -2.97 -34.18
CA ALA A 172 15.83 -2.33 -35.18
C ALA A 172 15.47 -2.90 -36.57
N GLY A 173 14.94 -2.01 -37.41
CA GLY A 173 14.60 -2.34 -38.78
C GLY A 173 15.83 -2.83 -39.51
N ASP A 174 15.68 -3.96 -40.16
CA ASP A 174 16.61 -4.58 -41.11
C ASP A 174 16.73 -3.66 -42.33
N ASN A 175 17.87 -2.98 -42.47
CA ASN A 175 18.23 -2.28 -43.66
C ASN A 175 18.83 -3.30 -44.67
N ARG A 176 18.04 -3.65 -45.68
CA ARG A 176 18.56 -4.17 -46.95
C ARG A 176 18.28 -3.19 -48.06
#